data_6fa21034aa3cec8ea41c0459f23d79a4
#
_entry.id   6fa21034aa3cec8ea41c0459f23d79a4
#
_cell.length_a   1.000
_cell.length_b   1.000
_cell.length_c   1.000
_cell.angle_alpha   90.00
_cell.angle_beta   90.00
_cell.angle_gamma   90.00
#
_symmetry.space_group_name_H-M   'P 1'
#
loop_
_entity.id
_entity.type
_entity.pdbx_description
1 polymer ?
#
loop_
_entity_poly.entity_id
_entity_poly.type
_entity_poly.pdbx_seq_one_letter_code
_entity_poly.pdbx_strand_id
1 'polypeptide(L)'
;MNKYLSILSLALVIMFIAAATSIAQHEGEKLSTEELASQIGRSESELKEIDNKIIVYNETIKSNPEDADAHFNLGILYEKKMKFKDAISEYQQAVNLKPDFIDAHINLALVYTERNMFGESINELKQVLEIDPQNVAAHKYIGRSYYKTGMLEDALVEFKKALEIESNDPELYCYLESVYFSMGRLDEAAAELKKAIEIDPQFKVAHLNLGFVYYEQGKLDEAMEEYEIAIGIDPKFADAYSNMGLVYCQKKMFDDAIAILKKAIEINPSLPDAHNNLGFAYWNKGLQDKDNNADENGNEWKKKAMREVTIYKGLIGAK
;
A
#
# COMPACT_ATOMS: atom_id res chain seq x y z
N MET A 1 12.99 25.94 1.38
CA MET A 1 12.98 24.79 0.50
C MET A 1 12.59 23.49 1.21
N ASN A 2 12.84 23.31 2.51
CA ASN A 2 12.53 22.08 3.26
C ASN A 2 11.08 21.91 3.78
N LYS A 3 10.13 22.80 3.47
CA LYS A 3 8.72 22.68 3.92
C LYS A 3 7.79 21.97 2.94
N TYR A 4 8.20 21.82 1.68
CA TYR A 4 7.36 21.17 0.65
C TYR A 4 7.63 19.66 0.53
N LEU A 5 8.81 19.19 0.94
CA LEU A 5 9.18 17.77 0.94
C LEU A 5 8.48 16.97 2.05
N SER A 6 8.15 17.60 3.19
CA SER A 6 7.40 16.95 4.28
C SER A 6 5.91 16.75 3.96
N ILE A 7 5.39 17.40 2.92
CA ILE A 7 3.98 17.29 2.52
C ILE A 7 3.76 16.06 1.64
N LEU A 8 4.74 15.65 0.85
CA LEU A 8 4.67 14.45 -0.01
C LEU A 8 4.71 13.15 0.79
N SER A 9 5.54 13.06 1.84
CA SER A 9 5.55 11.90 2.74
C SER A 9 4.28 11.80 3.59
N LEU A 10 3.69 12.96 3.95
CA LEU A 10 2.42 13.02 4.68
C LEU A 10 1.23 12.62 3.79
N ALA A 11 1.30 12.89 2.48
CA ALA A 11 0.24 12.54 1.52
C ALA A 11 0.11 11.02 1.33
N LEU A 12 1.21 10.27 1.33
CA LEU A 12 1.20 8.79 1.25
C LEU A 12 0.55 8.16 2.49
N VAL A 13 0.78 8.71 3.68
CA VAL A 13 0.14 8.28 4.92
C VAL A 13 -1.37 8.62 4.94
N ILE A 14 -1.76 9.76 4.36
CA ILE A 14 -3.17 10.21 4.31
C ILE A 14 -3.98 9.39 3.29
N MET A 15 -3.39 8.89 2.20
CA MET A 15 -4.11 8.10 1.19
C MET A 15 -4.64 6.75 1.73
N PHE A 16 -3.90 6.09 2.61
CA PHE A 16 -4.40 4.85 3.26
C PHE A 16 -5.51 5.13 4.28
N ILE A 17 -5.51 6.30 4.93
CA ILE A 17 -6.55 6.70 5.89
C ILE A 17 -7.86 7.04 5.17
N ALA A 18 -7.82 7.66 3.99
CA ALA A 18 -9.02 8.05 3.25
C ALA A 18 -9.78 6.84 2.67
N ALA A 19 -9.09 5.80 2.21
CA ALA A 19 -9.72 4.55 1.77
C ALA A 19 -10.38 3.82 2.95
N ALA A 20 -9.73 3.77 4.11
CA ALA A 20 -10.27 3.15 5.32
C ALA A 20 -11.47 3.91 5.91
N THR A 21 -11.49 5.25 5.83
CA THR A 21 -12.62 6.06 6.31
C THR A 21 -13.85 5.98 5.41
N SER A 22 -13.69 5.81 4.10
CA SER A 22 -14.80 5.59 3.17
C SER A 22 -15.52 4.25 3.45
N ILE A 23 -14.76 3.21 3.77
CA ILE A 23 -15.31 1.88 4.12
C ILE A 23 -16.02 1.93 5.49
N ALA A 24 -15.48 2.68 6.47
CA ALA A 24 -16.06 2.79 7.80
C ALA A 24 -17.41 3.54 7.84
N GLN A 25 -17.68 4.42 6.88
CA GLN A 25 -18.95 5.17 6.80
C GLN A 25 -20.13 4.34 6.24
N HIS A 26 -19.87 3.21 5.57
CA HIS A 26 -20.92 2.40 4.93
C HIS A 26 -21.37 1.16 5.75
N GLU A 27 -20.86 0.94 6.96
CA GLU A 27 -21.27 -0.19 7.80
C GLU A 27 -22.75 -0.17 8.24
N GLY A 28 -23.52 0.86 7.90
CA GLY A 28 -24.94 1.00 8.23
C GLY A 28 -25.92 0.80 7.06
N GLU A 29 -25.47 0.87 5.81
CA GLU A 29 -26.31 0.71 4.63
C GLU A 29 -26.21 -0.73 4.09
N LYS A 30 -27.37 -1.38 3.95
CA LYS A 30 -27.45 -2.68 3.25
C LYS A 30 -27.31 -2.42 1.75
N LEU A 31 -26.09 -2.53 1.24
CA LEU A 31 -25.81 -2.53 -0.20
C LEU A 31 -26.55 -3.70 -0.86
N SER A 32 -27.06 -3.48 -2.07
CA SER A 32 -27.55 -4.57 -2.91
C SER A 32 -26.41 -5.52 -3.27
N THR A 33 -26.73 -6.77 -3.63
CA THR A 33 -25.71 -7.76 -4.04
C THR A 33 -24.89 -7.27 -5.24
N GLU A 34 -25.52 -6.50 -6.14
CA GLU A 34 -24.89 -5.92 -7.32
C GLU A 34 -23.91 -4.78 -6.97
N GLU A 35 -24.30 -3.88 -6.07
CA GLU A 35 -23.43 -2.81 -5.56
C GLU A 35 -22.23 -3.38 -4.78
N LEU A 36 -22.46 -4.38 -3.94
CA LEU A 36 -21.40 -5.07 -3.21
C LEU A 36 -20.46 -5.79 -4.17
N ALA A 37 -20.99 -6.48 -5.20
CA ALA A 37 -20.21 -7.17 -6.22
C ALA A 37 -19.27 -6.19 -6.95
N SER A 38 -19.81 -5.03 -7.35
CA SER A 38 -19.03 -3.96 -8.01
C SER A 38 -17.93 -3.40 -7.09
N GLN A 39 -18.26 -3.17 -5.82
CA GLN A 39 -17.35 -2.57 -4.85
C GLN A 39 -16.16 -3.49 -4.51
N ILE A 40 -16.40 -4.81 -4.41
CA ILE A 40 -15.36 -5.79 -4.06
C ILE A 40 -14.75 -6.50 -5.28
N GLY A 41 -15.14 -6.09 -6.51
CA GLY A 41 -14.61 -6.66 -7.76
C GLY A 41 -14.93 -8.14 -7.95
N ARG A 42 -16.07 -8.64 -7.43
CA ARG A 42 -16.53 -10.03 -7.54
C ARG A 42 -17.81 -10.13 -8.35
N SER A 43 -18.02 -11.29 -8.98
CA SER A 43 -19.26 -11.55 -9.70
C SER A 43 -20.42 -11.86 -8.73
N GLU A 44 -21.66 -11.59 -9.18
CA GLU A 44 -22.86 -11.93 -8.42
C GLU A 44 -22.96 -13.44 -8.14
N SER A 45 -22.49 -14.27 -9.06
CA SER A 45 -22.47 -15.74 -8.89
C SER A 45 -21.52 -16.17 -7.78
N GLU A 46 -20.33 -15.54 -7.66
CA GLU A 46 -19.39 -15.81 -6.58
C GLU A 46 -19.95 -15.39 -5.21
N LEU A 47 -20.66 -14.27 -5.15
CA LEU A 47 -21.31 -13.84 -3.90
C LEU A 47 -22.43 -14.80 -3.48
N LYS A 48 -23.22 -15.31 -4.41
CA LYS A 48 -24.24 -16.34 -4.13
C LYS A 48 -23.61 -17.65 -3.64
N GLU A 49 -22.48 -18.06 -4.21
CA GLU A 49 -21.75 -19.24 -3.73
C GLU A 49 -21.24 -19.03 -2.30
N ILE A 50 -20.70 -17.85 -1.99
CA ILE A 50 -20.28 -17.50 -0.63
C ILE A 50 -21.47 -17.55 0.33
N ASP A 51 -22.63 -17.00 -0.04
CA ASP A 51 -23.84 -17.02 0.79
C ASP A 51 -24.32 -18.44 1.08
N ASN A 52 -24.30 -19.32 0.09
CA ASN A 52 -24.64 -20.74 0.29
C ASN A 52 -23.67 -21.41 1.27
N LYS A 53 -22.37 -21.14 1.18
CA LYS A 53 -21.38 -21.68 2.13
C LYS A 53 -21.60 -21.14 3.55
N ILE A 54 -21.95 -19.85 3.69
CA ILE A 54 -22.30 -19.25 4.98
C ILE A 54 -23.48 -19.98 5.62
N ILE A 55 -24.51 -20.31 4.86
CA ILE A 55 -25.66 -21.08 5.35
C ILE A 55 -25.20 -22.44 5.88
N VAL A 56 -24.39 -23.16 5.10
CA VAL A 56 -23.88 -24.49 5.50
C VAL A 56 -23.08 -24.42 6.80
N TYR A 57 -22.12 -23.48 6.92
CA TYR A 57 -21.33 -23.36 8.16
C TYR A 57 -22.18 -22.92 9.36
N ASN A 58 -23.19 -22.06 9.18
CA ASN A 58 -24.12 -21.71 10.25
C ASN A 58 -24.94 -22.94 10.73
N GLU A 59 -25.34 -23.84 9.84
CA GLU A 59 -26.02 -25.09 10.20
C GLU A 59 -25.03 -26.04 10.91
N THR A 60 -23.78 -26.11 10.46
CA THR A 60 -22.72 -26.90 11.13
C THR A 60 -22.52 -26.41 12.56
N ILE A 61 -22.31 -25.11 12.75
CA ILE A 61 -22.12 -24.49 14.08
C ILE A 61 -23.37 -24.68 14.96
N LYS A 62 -24.58 -24.60 14.39
CA LYS A 62 -25.81 -24.86 15.14
C LYS A 62 -25.89 -26.30 15.64
N SER A 63 -25.36 -27.25 14.90
CA SER A 63 -25.33 -28.67 15.29
C SER A 63 -24.14 -29.02 16.18
N ASN A 64 -23.02 -28.34 16.01
CA ASN A 64 -21.78 -28.45 16.80
C ASN A 64 -21.18 -27.07 17.08
N PRO A 65 -21.59 -26.38 18.17
CA PRO A 65 -21.08 -25.05 18.53
C PRO A 65 -19.61 -25.01 18.92
N GLU A 66 -18.98 -26.16 19.15
CA GLU A 66 -17.57 -26.27 19.53
C GLU A 66 -16.65 -26.59 18.32
N ASP A 67 -17.16 -26.48 17.09
CA ASP A 67 -16.40 -26.69 15.87
C ASP A 67 -15.57 -25.45 15.51
N ALA A 68 -14.33 -25.41 16.00
CA ALA A 68 -13.40 -24.31 15.74
C ALA A 68 -13.10 -24.11 14.25
N ASP A 69 -13.04 -25.19 13.47
CA ASP A 69 -12.78 -25.12 12.04
C ASP A 69 -13.99 -24.53 11.27
N ALA A 70 -15.22 -24.83 11.73
CA ALA A 70 -16.42 -24.23 11.14
C ALA A 70 -16.47 -22.71 11.40
N HIS A 71 -16.18 -22.27 12.63
CA HIS A 71 -16.06 -20.85 12.97
C HIS A 71 -14.97 -20.15 12.15
N PHE A 72 -13.78 -20.73 12.03
CA PHE A 72 -12.70 -20.20 11.21
C PHE A 72 -13.11 -20.02 9.75
N ASN A 73 -13.70 -21.05 9.14
CA ASN A 73 -14.14 -20.99 7.75
C ASN A 73 -15.28 -19.98 7.53
N LEU A 74 -16.19 -19.85 8.50
CA LEU A 74 -17.24 -18.83 8.45
C LEU A 74 -16.64 -17.42 8.54
N GLY A 75 -15.61 -17.21 9.38
CA GLY A 75 -14.84 -15.97 9.46
C GLY A 75 -14.24 -15.57 8.10
N ILE A 76 -13.60 -16.51 7.39
CA ILE A 76 -13.07 -16.29 6.03
C ILE A 76 -14.17 -15.85 5.06
N LEU A 77 -15.36 -16.43 5.13
CA LEU A 77 -16.47 -16.07 4.24
C LEU A 77 -17.02 -14.67 4.53
N TYR A 78 -17.09 -14.28 5.81
CA TYR A 78 -17.47 -12.93 6.20
C TYR A 78 -16.43 -11.90 5.78
N GLU A 79 -15.14 -12.18 5.91
CA GLU A 79 -14.05 -11.35 5.42
C GLU A 79 -14.16 -11.15 3.90
N LYS A 80 -14.39 -12.23 3.14
CA LYS A 80 -14.63 -12.15 1.69
C LYS A 80 -15.83 -11.28 1.31
N LYS A 81 -16.78 -11.08 2.20
CA LYS A 81 -17.91 -10.15 2.05
C LYS A 81 -17.66 -8.79 2.69
N MET A 82 -16.44 -8.47 3.12
CA MET A 82 -16.07 -7.26 3.85
C MET A 82 -16.88 -7.04 5.15
N LYS A 83 -17.47 -8.10 5.69
CA LYS A 83 -18.18 -8.10 6.98
C LYS A 83 -17.19 -8.31 8.12
N PHE A 84 -16.30 -7.37 8.32
CA PHE A 84 -15.17 -7.50 9.23
C PHE A 84 -15.58 -7.73 10.69
N LYS A 85 -16.69 -7.15 11.16
CA LYS A 85 -17.19 -7.39 12.53
C LYS A 85 -17.61 -8.83 12.73
N ASP A 86 -18.35 -9.39 11.76
CA ASP A 86 -18.77 -10.78 11.79
C ASP A 86 -17.55 -11.71 11.69
N ALA A 87 -16.60 -11.40 10.79
CA ALA A 87 -15.35 -12.15 10.65
C ALA A 87 -14.53 -12.18 11.97
N ILE A 88 -14.36 -11.04 12.63
CA ILE A 88 -13.66 -10.94 13.93
C ILE A 88 -14.38 -11.83 14.96
N SER A 89 -15.69 -11.77 15.04
CA SER A 89 -16.48 -12.58 15.99
C SER A 89 -16.23 -14.07 15.79
N GLU A 90 -16.27 -14.53 14.54
CA GLU A 90 -16.10 -15.94 14.22
C GLU A 90 -14.64 -16.41 14.43
N TYR A 91 -13.65 -15.61 14.05
CA TYR A 91 -12.25 -15.92 14.35
C TYR A 91 -11.96 -15.96 15.85
N GLN A 92 -12.57 -15.04 16.64
CA GLN A 92 -12.47 -15.08 18.11
C GLN A 92 -13.05 -16.37 18.70
N GLN A 93 -14.19 -16.85 18.17
CA GLN A 93 -14.74 -18.15 18.57
C GLN A 93 -13.78 -19.29 18.22
N ALA A 94 -13.20 -19.28 17.02
CA ALA A 94 -12.24 -20.30 16.58
C ALA A 94 -11.02 -20.36 17.51
N VAL A 95 -10.39 -19.23 17.85
CA VAL A 95 -9.22 -19.21 18.76
C VAL A 95 -9.57 -19.52 20.23
N ASN A 96 -10.78 -19.17 20.67
CA ASN A 96 -11.23 -19.53 22.00
C ASN A 96 -11.46 -21.05 22.15
N LEU A 97 -12.02 -21.69 21.11
CA LEU A 97 -12.26 -23.13 21.07
C LEU A 97 -10.96 -23.93 20.86
N LYS A 98 -10.04 -23.38 20.09
CA LYS A 98 -8.76 -24.01 19.76
C LYS A 98 -7.62 -22.98 19.89
N PRO A 99 -7.05 -22.80 21.11
CA PRO A 99 -6.04 -21.77 21.38
C PRO A 99 -4.72 -21.92 20.61
N ASP A 100 -4.45 -23.08 20.04
CA ASP A 100 -3.28 -23.37 19.21
C ASP A 100 -3.57 -23.24 17.69
N PHE A 101 -4.69 -22.61 17.32
CA PHE A 101 -5.09 -22.47 15.93
C PHE A 101 -4.36 -21.29 15.27
N ILE A 102 -3.11 -21.51 14.86
CA ILE A 102 -2.22 -20.49 14.26
C ILE A 102 -2.90 -19.70 13.14
N ASP A 103 -3.54 -20.38 12.18
CA ASP A 103 -4.17 -19.72 11.04
C ASP A 103 -5.33 -18.78 11.47
N ALA A 104 -6.08 -19.16 12.49
CA ALA A 104 -7.17 -18.33 13.01
C ALA A 104 -6.63 -17.08 13.71
N HIS A 105 -5.56 -17.19 14.51
CA HIS A 105 -4.89 -16.05 15.12
C HIS A 105 -4.31 -15.10 14.07
N ILE A 106 -3.67 -15.63 13.02
CA ILE A 106 -3.10 -14.82 11.92
C ILE A 106 -4.22 -14.07 11.18
N ASN A 107 -5.31 -14.76 10.79
CA ASN A 107 -6.40 -14.11 10.06
C ASN A 107 -7.11 -13.05 10.91
N LEU A 108 -7.32 -13.34 12.20
CA LEU A 108 -7.87 -12.36 13.14
C LEU A 108 -6.97 -11.11 13.23
N ALA A 109 -5.66 -11.32 13.33
CA ALA A 109 -4.68 -10.23 13.38
C ALA A 109 -4.67 -9.41 12.09
N LEU A 110 -4.81 -10.05 10.92
CA LEU A 110 -4.88 -9.36 9.63
C LEU A 110 -6.14 -8.48 9.54
N VAL A 111 -7.29 -9.00 9.95
CA VAL A 111 -8.53 -8.21 9.99
C VAL A 111 -8.42 -7.05 10.98
N TYR A 112 -7.80 -7.25 12.15
CA TYR A 112 -7.51 -6.16 13.08
C TYR A 112 -6.61 -5.10 12.46
N THR A 113 -5.58 -5.50 11.70
CA THR A 113 -4.68 -4.56 10.99
C THR A 113 -5.43 -3.73 9.94
N GLU A 114 -6.31 -4.36 9.16
CA GLU A 114 -7.17 -3.66 8.18
C GLU A 114 -8.11 -2.64 8.85
N ARG A 115 -8.50 -2.91 10.08
CA ARG A 115 -9.35 -2.01 10.89
C ARG A 115 -8.53 -1.02 11.72
N ASN A 116 -7.22 -0.92 11.51
CA ASN A 116 -6.27 -0.09 12.28
C ASN A 116 -6.23 -0.43 13.79
N MET A 117 -6.65 -1.62 14.17
CA MET A 117 -6.59 -2.14 15.55
C MET A 117 -5.25 -2.84 15.77
N PHE A 118 -4.16 -2.07 15.67
CA PHE A 118 -2.79 -2.62 15.65
C PHE A 118 -2.40 -3.29 16.97
N GLY A 119 -2.91 -2.81 18.09
CA GLY A 119 -2.65 -3.40 19.41
C GLY A 119 -3.21 -4.81 19.52
N GLU A 120 -4.45 -5.01 19.12
CA GLU A 120 -5.14 -6.30 19.07
C GLU A 120 -4.45 -7.24 18.08
N SER A 121 -4.07 -6.73 16.91
CA SER A 121 -3.32 -7.51 15.92
C SER A 121 -2.01 -8.04 16.50
N ILE A 122 -1.22 -7.19 17.15
CA ILE A 122 0.05 -7.60 17.78
C ILE A 122 -0.19 -8.64 18.86
N ASN A 123 -1.26 -8.52 19.65
CA ASN A 123 -1.56 -9.50 20.71
C ASN A 123 -1.85 -10.88 20.12
N GLU A 124 -2.68 -10.98 19.07
CA GLU A 124 -2.97 -12.26 18.41
C GLU A 124 -1.70 -12.87 17.79
N LEU A 125 -0.87 -12.06 17.13
CA LEU A 125 0.38 -12.53 16.54
C LEU A 125 1.41 -12.98 17.59
N LYS A 126 1.40 -12.39 18.78
CA LYS A 126 2.21 -12.88 19.92
C LYS A 126 1.75 -14.24 20.40
N GLN A 127 0.44 -14.53 20.38
CA GLN A 127 -0.05 -15.89 20.65
C GLN A 127 0.50 -16.89 19.63
N VAL A 128 0.55 -16.50 18.33
CA VAL A 128 1.21 -17.34 17.32
C VAL A 128 2.67 -17.61 17.67
N LEU A 129 3.42 -16.61 18.12
CA LEU A 129 4.84 -16.78 18.50
C LEU A 129 5.05 -17.56 19.81
N GLU A 130 4.05 -17.65 20.69
CA GLU A 130 4.08 -18.55 21.85
C GLU A 130 3.93 -20.01 21.42
N ILE A 131 3.18 -20.27 20.34
CA ILE A 131 2.97 -21.62 19.77
C ILE A 131 4.14 -22.00 18.85
N ASP A 132 4.52 -21.10 17.94
CA ASP A 132 5.59 -21.27 16.97
C ASP A 132 6.51 -20.04 16.97
N PRO A 133 7.60 -20.05 17.76
CA PRO A 133 8.54 -18.92 17.85
C PRO A 133 9.29 -18.60 16.55
N GLN A 134 9.24 -19.49 15.55
CA GLN A 134 9.87 -19.30 14.25
C GLN A 134 8.86 -18.98 13.14
N ASN A 135 7.67 -18.52 13.48
CA ASN A 135 6.66 -18.17 12.51
C ASN A 135 7.01 -16.85 11.80
N VAL A 136 7.52 -16.96 10.58
CA VAL A 136 7.94 -15.81 9.76
C VAL A 136 6.80 -14.82 9.54
N ALA A 137 5.59 -15.32 9.26
CA ALA A 137 4.42 -14.49 9.01
C ALA A 137 4.06 -13.65 10.25
N ALA A 138 4.13 -14.24 11.44
CA ALA A 138 3.87 -13.53 12.70
C ALA A 138 4.87 -12.39 12.91
N HIS A 139 6.16 -12.64 12.78
CA HIS A 139 7.18 -11.58 12.86
C HIS A 139 6.98 -10.49 11.80
N LYS A 140 6.69 -10.87 10.54
CA LYS A 140 6.42 -9.94 9.44
C LYS A 140 5.23 -9.04 9.75
N TYR A 141 4.11 -9.59 10.21
CA TYR A 141 2.90 -8.80 10.48
C TYR A 141 2.99 -7.97 11.77
N ILE A 142 3.70 -8.44 12.81
CA ILE A 142 4.02 -7.62 13.99
C ILE A 142 4.87 -6.43 13.56
N GLY A 143 5.93 -6.66 12.77
CA GLY A 143 6.78 -5.59 12.24
C GLY A 143 6.00 -4.55 11.44
N ARG A 144 5.07 -4.99 10.59
CA ARG A 144 4.16 -4.08 9.85
C ARG A 144 3.26 -3.27 10.78
N SER A 145 2.73 -3.88 11.84
CA SER A 145 1.88 -3.19 12.82
C SER A 145 2.68 -2.15 13.61
N TYR A 146 3.90 -2.48 14.01
CA TYR A 146 4.81 -1.51 14.64
C TYR A 146 5.18 -0.38 13.69
N TYR A 147 5.49 -0.68 12.43
CA TYR A 147 5.77 0.34 11.42
C TYR A 147 4.59 1.32 11.26
N LYS A 148 3.35 0.80 11.15
CA LYS A 148 2.12 1.61 11.01
C LYS A 148 1.85 2.49 12.23
N THR A 149 2.28 2.08 13.41
CA THR A 149 2.16 2.87 14.65
C THR A 149 3.35 3.79 14.91
N GLY A 150 4.35 3.82 14.02
CA GLY A 150 5.54 4.64 14.17
C GLY A 150 6.59 4.08 15.15
N MET A 151 6.43 2.85 15.60
CA MET A 151 7.38 2.15 16.48
C MET A 151 8.49 1.53 15.62
N LEU A 152 9.33 2.39 15.03
CA LEU A 152 10.26 2.02 13.96
C LEU A 152 11.35 1.05 14.43
N GLU A 153 11.89 1.23 15.64
CA GLU A 153 12.90 0.34 16.21
C GLU A 153 12.34 -1.06 16.46
N ASP A 154 11.11 -1.17 16.98
CA ASP A 154 10.45 -2.45 17.19
C ASP A 154 10.15 -3.15 15.87
N ALA A 155 9.73 -2.38 14.84
CA ALA A 155 9.54 -2.90 13.50
C ALA A 155 10.84 -3.49 12.92
N LEU A 156 11.99 -2.79 13.08
CA LEU A 156 13.30 -3.30 12.65
C LEU A 156 13.64 -4.64 13.32
N VAL A 157 13.38 -4.76 14.61
CA VAL A 157 13.66 -5.99 15.37
C VAL A 157 12.85 -7.15 14.78
N GLU A 158 11.57 -6.96 14.57
CA GLU A 158 10.69 -8.04 14.09
C GLU A 158 10.99 -8.43 12.63
N PHE A 159 11.24 -7.48 11.74
CA PHE A 159 11.63 -7.79 10.36
C PHE A 159 13.00 -8.51 10.28
N LYS A 160 13.96 -8.16 11.14
CA LYS A 160 15.24 -8.86 11.22
C LYS A 160 15.08 -10.29 11.71
N LYS A 161 14.24 -10.54 12.72
CA LYS A 161 13.92 -11.91 13.15
C LYS A 161 13.28 -12.72 12.02
N ALA A 162 12.36 -12.14 11.26
CA ALA A 162 11.79 -12.81 10.10
C ALA A 162 12.89 -13.20 9.08
N LEU A 163 13.85 -12.30 8.81
CA LEU A 163 14.98 -12.56 7.90
C LEU A 163 16.02 -13.56 8.46
N GLU A 164 16.19 -13.65 9.77
CA GLU A 164 17.03 -14.68 10.39
C GLU A 164 16.46 -16.07 10.16
N ILE A 165 15.13 -16.21 10.05
CA ILE A 165 14.43 -17.45 9.77
C ILE A 165 14.37 -17.71 8.25
N GLU A 166 13.96 -16.71 7.48
CA GLU A 166 13.80 -16.77 6.02
C GLU A 166 14.55 -15.63 5.35
N SER A 167 15.80 -15.88 4.96
CA SER A 167 16.71 -14.85 4.41
C SER A 167 16.46 -14.51 2.93
N ASN A 168 15.60 -15.24 2.22
CA ASN A 168 15.40 -15.14 0.78
C ASN A 168 14.06 -14.49 0.39
N ASP A 169 13.41 -13.76 1.29
CA ASP A 169 12.18 -13.01 0.98
C ASP A 169 12.53 -11.56 0.60
N PRO A 170 12.48 -11.17 -0.71
CA PRO A 170 12.80 -9.81 -1.13
C PRO A 170 11.81 -8.77 -0.58
N GLU A 171 10.58 -9.16 -0.23
CA GLU A 171 9.58 -8.29 0.38
C GLU A 171 10.01 -7.83 1.79
N LEU A 172 10.63 -8.73 2.58
CA LEU A 172 11.12 -8.37 3.91
C LEU A 172 12.22 -7.31 3.87
N TYR A 173 13.08 -7.35 2.86
CA TYR A 173 14.08 -6.29 2.64
C TYR A 173 13.44 -4.95 2.26
N CYS A 174 12.35 -4.95 1.51
CA CYS A 174 11.57 -3.73 1.24
C CYS A 174 10.88 -3.19 2.51
N TYR A 175 10.44 -4.04 3.44
CA TYR A 175 9.95 -3.56 4.73
C TYR A 175 11.06 -2.92 5.56
N LEU A 176 12.25 -3.52 5.60
CA LEU A 176 13.41 -2.89 6.26
C LEU A 176 13.78 -1.56 5.62
N GLU A 177 13.80 -1.50 4.29
CA GLU A 177 14.00 -0.25 3.57
C GLU A 177 13.01 0.82 4.04
N SER A 178 11.71 0.51 4.06
CA SER A 178 10.67 1.47 4.45
C SER A 178 10.87 1.99 5.87
N VAL A 179 11.34 1.14 6.78
CA VAL A 179 11.68 1.55 8.15
C VAL A 179 12.91 2.46 8.17
N TYR A 180 14.00 2.07 7.49
CA TYR A 180 15.21 2.89 7.42
C TYR A 180 14.95 4.23 6.74
N PHE A 181 14.17 4.23 5.66
CA PHE A 181 13.74 5.45 4.99
C PHE A 181 12.96 6.38 5.93
N SER A 182 12.01 5.85 6.70
CA SER A 182 11.24 6.60 7.70
C SER A 182 12.10 7.16 8.83
N MET A 183 13.22 6.52 9.14
CA MET A 183 14.25 7.01 10.07
C MET A 183 15.19 8.05 9.43
N GLY A 184 15.08 8.34 8.13
CA GLY A 184 16.01 9.19 7.40
C GLY A 184 17.37 8.54 7.09
N ARG A 185 17.49 7.22 7.25
CA ARG A 185 18.69 6.42 7.06
C ARG A 185 18.76 5.90 5.63
N LEU A 186 18.94 6.83 4.68
CA LEU A 186 18.81 6.55 3.25
C LEU A 186 19.88 5.57 2.71
N ASP A 187 21.08 5.56 3.28
CA ASP A 187 22.13 4.63 2.84
C ASP A 187 21.80 3.19 3.22
N GLU A 188 21.27 2.98 4.42
CA GLU A 188 20.81 1.65 4.86
C GLU A 188 19.57 1.22 4.08
N ALA A 189 18.64 2.12 3.81
CA ALA A 189 17.49 1.84 2.95
C ALA A 189 17.93 1.33 1.57
N ALA A 190 18.87 2.02 0.93
CA ALA A 190 19.43 1.59 -0.36
C ALA A 190 20.15 0.23 -0.27
N ALA A 191 20.85 -0.04 0.83
CA ALA A 191 21.54 -1.30 1.03
C ALA A 191 20.57 -2.48 1.13
N GLU A 192 19.43 -2.33 1.83
CA GLU A 192 18.44 -3.38 1.94
C GLU A 192 17.74 -3.65 0.58
N LEU A 193 17.44 -2.60 -0.20
CA LEU A 193 16.86 -2.77 -1.54
C LEU A 193 17.80 -3.49 -2.51
N LYS A 194 19.10 -3.25 -2.43
CA LYS A 194 20.08 -3.99 -3.23
C LYS A 194 20.06 -5.48 -2.92
N LYS A 195 19.91 -5.86 -1.64
CA LYS A 195 19.76 -7.27 -1.27
C LYS A 195 18.45 -7.86 -1.85
N ALA A 196 17.33 -7.11 -1.82
CA ALA A 196 16.11 -7.54 -2.46
C ALA A 196 16.30 -7.81 -3.96
N ILE A 197 17.03 -6.93 -4.66
CA ILE A 197 17.34 -7.05 -6.09
C ILE A 197 18.33 -8.21 -6.35
N GLU A 198 19.29 -8.46 -5.46
CA GLU A 198 20.19 -9.62 -5.56
C GLU A 198 19.43 -10.95 -5.47
N ILE A 199 18.37 -11.00 -4.66
CA ILE A 199 17.51 -12.19 -4.52
C ILE A 199 16.58 -12.33 -5.73
N ASP A 200 15.91 -11.26 -6.11
CA ASP A 200 15.01 -11.22 -7.27
C ASP A 200 15.30 -9.99 -8.16
N PRO A 201 16.14 -10.13 -9.20
CA PRO A 201 16.42 -9.06 -10.13
C PRO A 201 15.21 -8.57 -10.95
N GLN A 202 14.09 -9.32 -10.93
CA GLN A 202 12.85 -8.93 -11.61
C GLN A 202 11.82 -8.31 -10.64
N PHE A 203 12.21 -8.08 -9.39
CA PHE A 203 11.33 -7.47 -8.41
C PHE A 203 11.19 -5.96 -8.64
N LYS A 204 10.33 -5.58 -9.59
CA LYS A 204 10.12 -4.19 -10.03
C LYS A 204 9.88 -3.20 -8.90
N VAL A 205 9.29 -3.63 -7.77
CA VAL A 205 9.03 -2.78 -6.61
C VAL A 205 10.33 -2.37 -5.92
N ALA A 206 11.31 -3.28 -5.82
CA ALA A 206 12.60 -2.95 -5.24
C ALA A 206 13.37 -1.92 -6.10
N HIS A 207 13.32 -2.05 -7.43
CA HIS A 207 13.90 -1.05 -8.34
C HIS A 207 13.18 0.30 -8.22
N LEU A 208 11.83 0.33 -8.16
CA LEU A 208 11.07 1.56 -7.93
C LEU A 208 11.51 2.26 -6.64
N ASN A 209 11.57 1.50 -5.54
CA ASN A 209 11.93 2.05 -4.24
C ASN A 209 13.40 2.49 -4.19
N LEU A 210 14.31 1.73 -4.81
CA LEU A 210 15.73 2.13 -4.88
C LEU A 210 15.92 3.42 -5.69
N GLY A 211 15.20 3.55 -6.80
CA GLY A 211 15.15 4.79 -7.56
C GLY A 211 14.63 5.95 -6.72
N PHE A 212 13.61 5.73 -5.88
CA PHE A 212 13.09 6.76 -5.00
C PHE A 212 14.09 7.14 -3.88
N VAL A 213 14.76 6.16 -3.28
CA VAL A 213 15.84 6.42 -2.30
C VAL A 213 16.97 7.22 -2.95
N TYR A 214 17.39 6.89 -4.17
CA TYR A 214 18.39 7.66 -4.90
C TYR A 214 17.94 9.09 -5.22
N TYR A 215 16.66 9.26 -5.58
CA TYR A 215 16.07 10.58 -5.78
C TYR A 215 16.17 11.44 -4.51
N GLU A 216 15.83 10.90 -3.34
CA GLU A 216 15.92 11.58 -2.03
C GLU A 216 17.39 11.86 -1.64
N GLN A 217 18.33 11.04 -2.07
CA GLN A 217 19.78 11.30 -1.92
C GLN A 217 20.30 12.35 -2.92
N GLY A 218 19.49 12.81 -3.88
CA GLY A 218 19.91 13.71 -4.96
C GLY A 218 20.70 13.04 -6.09
N LYS A 219 20.78 11.70 -6.10
CA LYS A 219 21.45 10.88 -7.13
C LYS A 219 20.46 10.65 -8.29
N LEU A 220 20.27 11.72 -9.09
CA LEU A 220 19.18 11.75 -10.07
C LEU A 220 19.43 10.80 -11.25
N ASP A 221 20.66 10.57 -11.64
CA ASP A 221 20.98 9.68 -12.76
C ASP A 221 20.79 8.21 -12.35
N GLU A 222 21.24 7.85 -11.15
CA GLU A 222 21.01 6.52 -10.59
C GLU A 222 19.50 6.25 -10.36
N ALA A 223 18.75 7.26 -9.94
CA ALA A 223 17.29 7.14 -9.81
C ALA A 223 16.63 6.84 -11.17
N MET A 224 17.06 7.52 -12.25
CA MET A 224 16.57 7.28 -13.60
C MET A 224 16.85 5.85 -14.05
N GLU A 225 18.06 5.33 -13.84
CA GLU A 225 18.45 3.96 -14.20
C GLU A 225 17.54 2.93 -13.55
N GLU A 226 17.27 3.08 -12.26
CA GLU A 226 16.40 2.14 -11.53
C GLU A 226 14.95 2.20 -12.02
N TYR A 227 14.42 3.39 -12.33
CA TYR A 227 13.07 3.52 -12.91
C TYR A 227 13.01 2.93 -14.32
N GLU A 228 14.03 3.09 -15.14
CA GLU A 228 14.12 2.47 -16.47
C GLU A 228 14.13 0.94 -16.38
N ILE A 229 14.85 0.37 -15.40
CA ILE A 229 14.81 -1.07 -15.14
C ILE A 229 13.40 -1.51 -14.72
N ALA A 230 12.76 -0.81 -13.78
CA ALA A 230 11.40 -1.13 -13.33
C ALA A 230 10.39 -1.10 -14.50
N ILE A 231 10.52 -0.12 -15.40
CA ILE A 231 9.71 0.01 -16.63
C ILE A 231 10.04 -1.12 -17.62
N GLY A 232 11.30 -1.52 -17.72
CA GLY A 232 11.74 -2.64 -18.55
C GLY A 232 11.13 -3.97 -18.11
N ILE A 233 11.01 -4.17 -16.78
CA ILE A 233 10.35 -5.34 -16.19
C ILE A 233 8.83 -5.29 -16.44
N ASP A 234 8.21 -4.15 -16.17
CA ASP A 234 6.77 -3.95 -16.38
C ASP A 234 6.49 -2.63 -17.12
N PRO A 235 6.29 -2.67 -18.45
CA PRO A 235 5.98 -1.48 -19.25
C PRO A 235 4.67 -0.77 -18.87
N LYS A 236 3.84 -1.35 -18.00
CA LYS A 236 2.60 -0.76 -17.49
C LYS A 236 2.73 -0.29 -16.03
N PHE A 237 3.92 -0.18 -15.49
CA PHE A 237 4.15 0.26 -14.13
C PHE A 237 4.06 1.80 -14.02
N ALA A 238 2.84 2.32 -13.89
CA ALA A 238 2.54 3.75 -13.90
C ALA A 238 3.32 4.56 -12.84
N ASP A 239 3.55 3.97 -11.66
CA ASP A 239 4.30 4.60 -10.57
C ASP A 239 5.75 4.93 -10.98
N ALA A 240 6.40 4.03 -11.71
CA ALA A 240 7.77 4.27 -12.20
C ALA A 240 7.83 5.43 -13.19
N TYR A 241 6.86 5.53 -14.11
CA TYR A 241 6.75 6.69 -15.00
C TYR A 241 6.48 7.98 -14.23
N SER A 242 5.64 7.93 -13.18
CA SER A 242 5.34 9.11 -12.35
C SER A 242 6.59 9.61 -11.61
N ASN A 243 7.36 8.70 -11.00
CA ASN A 243 8.59 9.04 -10.30
C ASN A 243 9.69 9.53 -11.26
N MET A 244 9.83 8.93 -12.44
CA MET A 244 10.70 9.40 -13.51
C MET A 244 10.36 10.84 -13.92
N GLY A 245 9.08 11.18 -13.98
CA GLY A 245 8.60 12.54 -14.20
C GLY A 245 9.07 13.54 -13.15
N LEU A 246 9.12 13.14 -11.86
CA LEU A 246 9.70 13.97 -10.79
C LEU A 246 11.19 14.23 -11.02
N VAL A 247 11.96 13.23 -11.44
CA VAL A 247 13.38 13.41 -11.75
C VAL A 247 13.56 14.41 -12.88
N TYR A 248 12.76 14.31 -13.95
CA TYR A 248 12.81 15.31 -15.04
C TYR A 248 12.45 16.71 -14.55
N CYS A 249 11.45 16.85 -13.67
CA CYS A 249 11.12 18.14 -13.05
C CYS A 249 12.29 18.71 -12.26
N GLN A 250 12.99 17.89 -11.49
CA GLN A 250 14.15 18.34 -10.71
C GLN A 250 15.32 18.73 -11.60
N LYS A 251 15.51 18.04 -12.73
CA LYS A 251 16.47 18.42 -13.79
C LYS A 251 16.02 19.64 -14.61
N LYS A 252 14.85 20.21 -14.35
CA LYS A 252 14.20 21.30 -15.10
C LYS A 252 13.91 20.99 -16.57
N MET A 253 13.79 19.71 -16.89
CA MET A 253 13.43 19.17 -18.22
C MET A 253 11.91 19.02 -18.28
N PHE A 254 11.19 20.15 -18.23
CA PHE A 254 9.71 20.14 -18.04
C PHE A 254 8.96 19.54 -19.20
N ASP A 255 9.45 19.64 -20.43
CA ASP A 255 8.79 19.04 -21.60
C ASP A 255 8.84 17.50 -21.54
N ASP A 256 9.99 16.95 -21.13
CA ASP A 256 10.16 15.51 -20.93
C ASP A 256 9.33 15.02 -19.73
N ALA A 257 9.31 15.79 -18.64
CA ALA A 257 8.46 15.52 -17.49
C ALA A 257 6.97 15.44 -17.89
N ILE A 258 6.47 16.41 -18.66
CA ILE A 258 5.09 16.42 -19.13
C ILE A 258 4.78 15.20 -20.02
N ALA A 259 5.71 14.83 -20.90
CA ALA A 259 5.52 13.68 -21.79
C ALA A 259 5.42 12.37 -20.99
N ILE A 260 6.34 12.15 -20.05
CA ILE A 260 6.40 10.90 -19.29
C ILE A 260 5.24 10.78 -18.28
N LEU A 261 4.84 11.89 -17.64
CA LEU A 261 3.71 11.92 -16.70
C LEU A 261 2.37 11.69 -17.39
N LYS A 262 2.19 12.18 -18.63
CA LYS A 262 1.03 11.81 -19.45
C LYS A 262 0.97 10.32 -19.71
N LYS A 263 2.11 9.67 -19.95
CA LYS A 263 2.16 8.22 -20.13
C LYS A 263 1.77 7.49 -18.85
N ALA A 264 2.21 7.97 -17.67
CA ALA A 264 1.78 7.42 -16.39
C ALA A 264 0.24 7.47 -16.24
N ILE A 265 -0.37 8.63 -16.58
CA ILE A 265 -1.82 8.84 -16.52
C ILE A 265 -2.56 7.99 -17.59
N GLU A 266 -1.99 7.80 -18.78
CA GLU A 266 -2.55 6.91 -19.80
C GLU A 266 -2.63 5.46 -19.28
N ILE A 267 -1.60 5.00 -18.57
CA ILE A 267 -1.55 3.65 -17.99
C ILE A 267 -2.52 3.54 -16.80
N ASN A 268 -2.48 4.50 -15.87
CA ASN A 268 -3.35 4.55 -14.70
C ASN A 268 -3.97 5.96 -14.56
N PRO A 269 -5.17 6.19 -15.11
CA PRO A 269 -5.85 7.50 -15.03
C PRO A 269 -6.25 7.92 -13.61
N SER A 270 -6.25 7.00 -12.66
CA SER A 270 -6.58 7.27 -11.26
C SER A 270 -5.36 7.35 -10.34
N LEU A 271 -4.13 7.49 -10.89
CA LEU A 271 -2.90 7.65 -10.11
C LEU A 271 -2.75 9.11 -9.64
N PRO A 272 -3.03 9.41 -8.35
CA PRO A 272 -3.04 10.79 -7.86
C PRO A 272 -1.69 11.48 -8.05
N ASP A 273 -0.61 10.78 -7.75
CA ASP A 273 0.75 11.35 -7.81
C ASP A 273 1.13 11.79 -9.23
N ALA A 274 0.70 11.04 -10.26
CA ALA A 274 0.96 11.43 -11.64
C ALA A 274 0.26 12.75 -12.01
N HIS A 275 -0.98 12.97 -11.55
CA HIS A 275 -1.69 14.23 -11.76
C HIS A 275 -1.07 15.38 -10.99
N ASN A 276 -0.66 15.15 -9.72
CA ASN A 276 0.03 16.15 -8.94
C ASN A 276 1.35 16.56 -9.58
N ASN A 277 2.15 15.58 -9.99
CA ASN A 277 3.44 15.79 -10.62
C ASN A 277 3.30 16.48 -12.00
N LEU A 278 2.28 16.12 -12.78
CA LEU A 278 1.98 16.78 -14.06
C LEU A 278 1.55 18.25 -13.83
N GLY A 279 0.74 18.51 -12.81
CA GLY A 279 0.39 19.87 -12.40
C GLY A 279 1.63 20.69 -12.05
N PHE A 280 2.55 20.09 -11.29
CA PHE A 280 3.84 20.71 -10.94
C PHE A 280 4.71 20.98 -12.18
N ALA A 281 4.80 20.02 -13.12
CA ALA A 281 5.55 20.19 -14.35
C ALA A 281 4.98 21.33 -15.22
N TYR A 282 3.66 21.39 -15.39
CA TYR A 282 3.00 22.48 -16.12
C TYR A 282 3.23 23.85 -15.48
N TRP A 283 3.14 23.94 -14.13
CA TRP A 283 3.38 25.18 -13.43
C TRP A 283 4.79 25.70 -13.65
N ASN A 284 5.81 24.84 -13.49
CA ASN A 284 7.20 25.24 -13.66
C ASN A 284 7.57 25.53 -15.11
N LYS A 285 6.98 24.81 -16.09
CA LYS A 285 7.10 25.13 -17.50
C LYS A 285 6.57 26.55 -17.80
N GLY A 286 5.40 26.89 -17.23
CA GLY A 286 4.83 28.23 -17.38
C GLY A 286 5.69 29.34 -16.78
N LEU A 287 6.42 29.07 -15.69
CA LEU A 287 7.38 30.01 -15.13
C LEU A 287 8.63 30.14 -16.03
N GLN A 288 9.17 29.03 -16.51
CA GLN A 288 10.31 29.03 -17.42
C GLN A 288 10.02 29.76 -18.72
N ASP A 289 8.84 29.55 -19.33
CA ASP A 289 8.43 30.23 -20.56
C ASP A 289 8.24 31.74 -20.37
N LYS A 290 7.74 32.16 -19.19
CA LYS A 290 7.60 33.58 -18.84
C LYS A 290 8.96 34.28 -18.74
N ASP A 291 9.95 33.63 -18.11
CA ASP A 291 11.31 34.17 -17.98
C ASP A 291 11.97 34.29 -19.35
N ASN A 292 11.55 33.48 -20.34
CA ASN A 292 12.01 33.51 -21.73
C ASN A 292 11.20 34.46 -22.65
N ASN A 293 10.39 35.38 -22.09
CA ASN A 293 9.51 36.33 -22.82
C ASN A 293 8.40 35.67 -23.66
N ALA A 294 8.00 34.45 -23.36
CA ALA A 294 6.88 33.75 -24.00
C ALA A 294 5.54 33.98 -23.26
N ASP A 295 5.14 35.26 -23.09
CA ASP A 295 4.09 35.69 -22.15
C ASP A 295 2.66 35.15 -22.47
N GLU A 296 2.36 34.80 -23.73
CA GLU A 296 1.06 34.25 -24.10
C GLU A 296 0.83 32.80 -23.61
N ASN A 297 1.89 32.02 -23.49
CA ASN A 297 1.80 30.61 -23.10
C ASN A 297 1.72 30.41 -21.56
N GLY A 298 2.21 31.35 -20.76
CA GLY A 298 2.24 31.22 -19.30
C GLY A 298 0.85 31.05 -18.66
N ASN A 299 -0.18 31.69 -19.21
CA ASN A 299 -1.56 31.56 -18.73
C ASN A 299 -2.19 30.19 -19.11
N GLU A 300 -1.82 29.62 -20.25
CA GLU A 300 -2.29 28.31 -20.68
C GLU A 300 -1.70 27.19 -19.79
N TRP A 301 -0.41 27.26 -19.49
CA TRP A 301 0.24 26.31 -18.58
C TRP A 301 -0.37 26.34 -17.18
N LYS A 302 -0.67 27.53 -16.67
CA LYS A 302 -1.36 27.68 -15.36
C LYS A 302 -2.72 27.03 -15.36
N LYS A 303 -3.52 27.18 -16.42
CA LYS A 303 -4.82 26.51 -16.56
C LYS A 303 -4.66 24.98 -16.56
N LYS A 304 -3.69 24.47 -17.31
CA LYS A 304 -3.38 23.03 -17.35
C LYS A 304 -2.97 22.52 -15.95
N ALA A 305 -2.07 23.25 -15.27
CA ALA A 305 -1.66 22.89 -13.91
C ALA A 305 -2.83 22.85 -12.92
N MET A 306 -3.70 23.87 -12.94
CA MET A 306 -4.87 23.91 -12.06
C MET A 306 -5.87 22.78 -12.34
N ARG A 307 -6.02 22.37 -13.60
CA ARG A 307 -6.86 21.23 -13.98
C ARG A 307 -6.33 19.95 -13.33
N GLU A 308 -5.04 19.67 -13.45
CA GLU A 308 -4.43 18.47 -12.87
C GLU A 308 -4.51 18.45 -11.35
N VAL A 309 -4.25 19.59 -10.71
CA VAL A 309 -4.42 19.73 -9.24
C VAL A 309 -5.89 19.50 -8.81
N THR A 310 -6.86 19.90 -9.63
CA THR A 310 -8.27 19.63 -9.35
C THR A 310 -8.59 18.14 -9.45
N ILE A 311 -8.06 17.46 -10.46
CA ILE A 311 -8.20 16.00 -10.61
C ILE A 311 -7.55 15.29 -9.42
N TYR A 312 -6.31 15.65 -9.08
CA TYR A 312 -5.60 15.12 -7.91
C TYR A 312 -6.44 15.23 -6.63
N LYS A 313 -6.98 16.45 -6.35
CA LYS A 313 -7.83 16.66 -5.18
C LYS A 313 -9.08 15.79 -5.20
N GLY A 314 -9.71 15.61 -6.36
CA GLY A 314 -10.85 14.73 -6.52
C GLY A 314 -10.49 13.26 -6.23
N LEU A 315 -9.34 12.80 -6.70
CA LEU A 315 -8.87 11.44 -6.50
C LEU A 315 -8.53 11.12 -5.04
N ILE A 316 -7.99 12.09 -4.29
CA ILE A 316 -7.66 11.91 -2.85
C ILE A 316 -8.82 12.28 -1.90
N GLY A 317 -10.00 12.63 -2.43
CA GLY A 317 -11.15 13.02 -1.61
C GLY A 317 -10.97 14.35 -0.85
N ALA A 318 -10.01 15.20 -1.22
CA ALA A 318 -9.79 16.50 -0.61
C ALA A 318 -10.82 17.52 -1.13
N LYS A 319 -11.52 18.18 -0.22
CA LYS A 319 -12.46 19.29 -0.51
C LYS A 319 -11.74 20.61 -0.75
#